data_059cfa713df32ee084c7c41fac67e060
#
_entry.id   059cfa713df32ee084c7c41fac67e060
#
_cell.length_a   1.000
_cell.length_b   1.000
_cell.length_c   1.000
_cell.angle_alpha   90.00
_cell.angle_beta   90.00
_cell.angle_gamma   90.00
#
_symmetry.space_group_name_H-M   'P 1'
#
loop_
_entity.id
_entity.type
_entity.pdbx_description
1 polymer ?
#
loop_
_entity_poly.entity_id
_entity_poly.type
_entity_poly.pdbx_seq_one_letter_code
_entity_poly.pdbx_strand_id
1 'polypeptide(L)'
;MAARRSGNEGAGVPEGFNLAMALLDCLPVLFFSISAGILAYRLKSTLFGIGIFLVILAGAMKAGWKFVIALRKKDVSFLNRQMRVLMPAGFVLALAALIADRNRWSPAAVLRHMTAFPAVIFFLAGAAGLFTLVFFARHLDHRDAAANWKEQMVNGITQFCVMLGIIF
;
A
#
# COMPACT_ATOMS: atom_id res chain seq x y z
N MET A 1 19.15 -38.82 23.81
CA MET A 1 19.80 -37.63 23.20
C MET A 1 19.03 -37.24 21.96
N ALA A 2 18.16 -36.24 22.06
CA ALA A 2 17.33 -35.76 20.97
C ALA A 2 18.07 -34.67 20.21
N ALA A 3 18.33 -34.91 18.94
CA ALA A 3 18.96 -33.95 18.04
C ALA A 3 18.04 -32.73 17.85
N ARG A 4 18.51 -31.62 18.34
CA ARG A 4 17.91 -30.27 18.14
C ARG A 4 18.05 -29.94 16.66
N ARG A 5 16.97 -30.13 15.87
CA ARG A 5 16.89 -29.65 14.49
C ARG A 5 17.03 -28.13 14.50
N SER A 6 18.15 -27.65 14.00
CA SER A 6 18.38 -26.26 13.63
C SER A 6 17.48 -25.91 12.44
N GLY A 7 16.25 -25.52 12.72
CA GLY A 7 15.30 -25.08 11.73
C GLY A 7 15.47 -23.59 11.46
N ASN A 8 16.42 -23.16 10.65
CA ASN A 8 16.33 -21.86 9.97
C ASN A 8 17.38 -21.70 8.87
N GLU A 9 17.45 -22.62 7.93
CA GLU A 9 18.25 -22.43 6.72
C GLU A 9 17.31 -22.53 5.51
N GLY A 10 17.17 -21.38 4.80
CA GLY A 10 16.76 -21.36 3.41
C GLY A 10 15.25 -21.39 3.17
N ALA A 11 14.50 -20.40 3.63
CA ALA A 11 13.35 -19.99 2.84
C ALA A 11 13.92 -19.45 1.51
N GLY A 12 14.00 -20.33 0.49
CA GLY A 12 14.54 -19.99 -0.82
C GLY A 12 13.90 -18.72 -1.34
N VAL A 13 14.71 -17.89 -1.98
CA VAL A 13 14.20 -16.70 -2.70
C VAL A 13 13.04 -17.16 -3.57
N PRO A 14 11.84 -16.54 -3.45
CA PRO A 14 10.69 -16.95 -4.25
C PRO A 14 11.05 -16.93 -5.75
N GLU A 15 10.83 -18.03 -6.45
CA GLU A 15 11.09 -18.12 -7.88
C GLU A 15 10.16 -17.17 -8.65
N GLY A 16 10.66 -16.58 -9.75
CA GLY A 16 9.87 -15.70 -10.62
C GLY A 16 9.84 -14.22 -10.22
N PHE A 17 10.48 -13.83 -9.12
CA PHE A 17 10.63 -12.41 -8.77
C PHE A 17 11.69 -11.74 -9.66
N ASN A 18 11.25 -10.79 -10.47
CA ASN A 18 12.10 -10.08 -11.43
C ASN A 18 12.01 -8.55 -11.21
N LEU A 19 12.87 -7.81 -11.92
CA LEU A 19 12.94 -6.35 -11.83
C LEU A 19 11.63 -5.68 -12.27
N ALA A 20 10.95 -6.21 -13.28
CA ALA A 20 9.68 -5.66 -13.75
C ALA A 20 8.59 -5.74 -12.68
N MET A 21 8.52 -6.84 -11.91
CA MET A 21 7.62 -6.97 -10.76
C MET A 21 7.96 -5.97 -9.66
N ALA A 22 9.24 -5.75 -9.38
CA ALA A 22 9.67 -4.75 -8.39
C ALA A 22 9.30 -3.32 -8.82
N LEU A 23 9.43 -3.00 -10.10
CA LEU A 23 8.98 -1.71 -10.66
C LEU A 23 7.47 -1.54 -10.59
N LEU A 24 6.72 -2.59 -10.93
CA LEU A 24 5.25 -2.57 -10.83
C LEU A 24 4.79 -2.31 -9.39
N ASP A 25 5.48 -2.87 -8.40
CA ASP A 25 5.18 -2.69 -6.97
C ASP A 25 5.41 -1.24 -6.48
N CYS A 26 6.19 -0.44 -7.22
CA CYS A 26 6.37 0.98 -6.90
C CYS A 26 5.16 1.83 -7.30
N LEU A 27 4.37 1.44 -8.30
CA LEU A 27 3.25 2.24 -8.80
C LEU A 27 2.17 2.50 -7.74
N PRO A 28 1.68 1.48 -7.00
CA PRO A 28 0.73 1.72 -5.92
C PRO A 28 1.27 2.67 -4.86
N VAL A 29 2.56 2.54 -4.49
CA VAL A 29 3.20 3.42 -3.50
C VAL A 29 3.27 4.85 -4.02
N LEU A 30 3.61 5.04 -5.29
CA LEU A 30 3.67 6.36 -5.94
C LEU A 30 2.28 7.03 -5.96
N PHE A 31 1.26 6.33 -6.47
CA PHE A 31 -0.09 6.88 -6.56
C PHE A 31 -0.68 7.17 -5.19
N PHE A 32 -0.46 6.29 -4.21
CA PHE A 32 -0.83 6.54 -2.82
C PHE A 32 -0.11 7.77 -2.25
N SER A 33 1.19 7.92 -2.53
CA SER A 33 1.98 9.06 -2.03
C SER A 33 1.46 10.39 -2.57
N ILE A 34 1.10 10.45 -3.86
CA ILE A 34 0.50 11.64 -4.48
C ILE A 34 -0.85 11.95 -3.82
N SER A 35 -1.74 10.96 -3.73
CA SER A 35 -3.05 11.07 -3.11
C SER A 35 -2.98 11.59 -1.68
N ALA A 36 -2.15 10.94 -0.88
CA ALA A 36 -1.98 11.24 0.52
C ALA A 36 -1.27 12.59 0.74
N GLY A 37 -0.35 12.96 -0.14
CA GLY A 37 0.29 14.27 -0.16
C GLY A 37 -0.71 15.40 -0.41
N ILE A 38 -1.61 15.23 -1.38
CA ILE A 38 -2.70 16.20 -1.65
C ILE A 38 -3.60 16.34 -0.42
N LEU A 39 -3.99 15.23 0.21
CA LEU A 39 -4.83 15.26 1.41
C LEU A 39 -4.10 15.92 2.59
N ALA A 40 -2.82 15.59 2.82
CA ALA A 40 -2.02 16.21 3.88
C ALA A 40 -1.89 17.73 3.68
N TYR A 41 -1.68 18.17 2.44
CA TYR A 41 -1.63 19.58 2.09
C TYR A 41 -2.97 20.30 2.36
N ARG A 42 -4.10 19.67 1.99
CA ARG A 42 -5.44 20.23 2.20
C ARG A 42 -5.81 20.29 3.67
N LEU A 43 -5.48 19.25 4.44
CA LEU A 43 -5.79 19.16 5.89
C LEU A 43 -4.90 20.05 6.75
N LYS A 44 -3.68 20.38 6.28
CA LYS A 44 -2.68 21.13 7.05
C LYS A 44 -2.43 20.56 8.46
N SER A 45 -2.52 19.23 8.59
CA SER A 45 -2.35 18.51 9.85
C SER A 45 -0.97 17.83 9.88
N THR A 46 -0.13 18.25 10.82
CA THR A 46 1.19 17.64 11.01
C THR A 46 1.06 16.18 11.44
N LEU A 47 0.10 15.87 12.31
CA LEU A 47 -0.11 14.50 12.78
C LEU A 47 -0.56 13.59 11.64
N PHE A 48 -1.45 14.06 10.76
CA PHE A 48 -1.84 13.33 9.54
C PHE A 48 -0.63 13.11 8.64
N GLY A 49 0.19 14.15 8.42
CA GLY A 49 1.42 14.06 7.62
C GLY A 49 2.40 13.00 8.15
N ILE A 50 2.61 12.94 9.48
CA ILE A 50 3.45 11.90 10.10
C ILE A 50 2.86 10.51 9.86
N GLY A 51 1.56 10.33 10.07
CA GLY A 51 0.87 9.05 9.82
C GLY A 51 1.06 8.58 8.39
N ILE A 52 0.80 9.45 7.41
CA ILE A 52 0.96 9.14 5.99
C ILE A 52 2.42 8.86 5.62
N PHE A 53 3.37 9.61 6.18
CA PHE A 53 4.79 9.36 5.96
C PHE A 53 5.19 7.94 6.39
N LEU A 54 4.70 7.46 7.53
CA LEU A 54 4.97 6.08 7.99
C LEU A 54 4.38 5.04 7.03
N VAL A 55 3.18 5.27 6.49
CA VAL A 55 2.56 4.36 5.51
C VAL A 55 3.38 4.33 4.22
N ILE A 56 3.79 5.49 3.70
CA ILE A 56 4.62 5.61 2.49
C ILE A 56 5.97 4.92 2.71
N LEU A 57 6.61 5.17 3.84
CA LEU A 57 7.88 4.53 4.21
C LEU A 57 7.75 3.00 4.24
N ALA A 58 6.69 2.49 4.86
CA ALA A 58 6.42 1.06 4.92
C ALA A 58 6.26 0.45 3.52
N GLY A 59 5.52 1.12 2.64
CA GLY A 59 5.33 0.70 1.25
C GLY A 59 6.63 0.74 0.44
N ALA A 60 7.41 1.82 0.57
CA ALA A 60 8.69 1.98 -0.11
C ALA A 60 9.71 0.92 0.34
N MET A 61 9.77 0.60 1.64
CA MET A 61 10.65 -0.46 2.15
C MET A 61 10.23 -1.84 1.63
N LYS A 62 8.93 -2.13 1.50
CA LYS A 62 8.44 -3.38 0.90
C LYS A 62 8.82 -3.46 -0.59
N ALA A 63 8.63 -2.39 -1.35
CA ALA A 63 9.07 -2.34 -2.74
C ALA A 63 10.60 -2.52 -2.84
N GLY A 64 11.37 -1.83 -1.99
CA GLY A 64 12.81 -2.00 -1.88
C GLY A 64 13.27 -3.43 -1.59
N TRP A 65 12.51 -4.16 -0.77
CA TRP A 65 12.75 -5.57 -0.52
C TRP A 65 12.68 -6.41 -1.81
N LYS A 66 11.69 -6.17 -2.66
CA LYS A 66 11.56 -6.85 -3.96
C LYS A 66 12.72 -6.50 -4.90
N PHE A 67 13.21 -5.25 -4.89
CA PHE A 67 14.42 -4.88 -5.63
C PHE A 67 15.66 -5.63 -5.15
N VAL A 68 15.84 -5.76 -3.83
CA VAL A 68 16.97 -6.50 -3.26
C VAL A 68 16.92 -7.97 -3.69
N ILE A 69 15.74 -8.60 -3.68
CA ILE A 69 15.56 -9.96 -4.16
C ILE A 69 15.88 -10.05 -5.66
N ALA A 70 15.32 -9.16 -6.48
CA ALA A 70 15.49 -9.19 -7.93
C ALA A 70 16.96 -9.02 -8.34
N LEU A 71 17.69 -8.10 -7.69
CA LEU A 71 19.05 -7.72 -8.08
C LEU A 71 20.14 -8.54 -7.38
N ARG A 72 19.96 -8.84 -6.08
CA ARG A 72 21.01 -9.46 -5.25
C ARG A 72 20.71 -10.91 -4.85
N LYS A 73 19.52 -11.43 -5.17
CA LYS A 73 19.08 -12.78 -4.78
C LYS A 73 19.21 -13.04 -3.27
N LYS A 74 19.07 -11.98 -2.46
CA LYS A 74 19.13 -12.04 -1.00
C LYS A 74 17.79 -11.64 -0.42
N ASP A 75 17.28 -12.43 0.54
CA ASP A 75 16.10 -12.07 1.32
C ASP A 75 16.50 -11.23 2.55
N VAL A 76 16.17 -9.95 2.53
CA VAL A 76 16.28 -9.05 3.69
C VAL A 76 14.91 -8.93 4.32
N SER A 77 14.50 -9.97 5.04
CA SER A 77 13.15 -10.13 5.60
C SER A 77 12.72 -8.97 6.52
N PHE A 78 13.66 -8.21 7.10
CA PHE A 78 13.36 -7.00 7.87
C PHE A 78 12.59 -5.97 7.03
N LEU A 79 12.98 -5.74 5.76
CA LEU A 79 12.32 -4.78 4.87
C LEU A 79 10.84 -5.14 4.60
N ASN A 80 10.50 -6.41 4.63
CA ASN A 80 9.12 -6.87 4.48
C ASN A 80 8.36 -6.91 5.83
N ARG A 81 9.02 -7.31 6.92
CA ARG A 81 8.37 -7.48 8.23
C ARG A 81 7.92 -6.18 8.86
N GLN A 82 8.70 -5.10 8.70
CA GLN A 82 8.41 -3.78 9.27
C GLN A 82 7.05 -3.22 8.81
N MET A 83 6.58 -3.61 7.61
CA MET A 83 5.29 -3.19 7.09
C MET A 83 4.12 -3.56 8.02
N ARG A 84 4.23 -4.70 8.71
CA ARG A 84 3.19 -5.18 9.67
C ARG A 84 3.02 -4.26 10.88
N VAL A 85 4.02 -3.43 11.18
CA VAL A 85 4.00 -2.48 12.31
C VAL A 85 3.82 -1.05 11.81
N LEU A 86 4.66 -0.60 10.88
CA LEU A 86 4.66 0.80 10.42
C LEU A 86 3.38 1.17 9.68
N MET A 87 2.85 0.27 8.85
CA MET A 87 1.65 0.58 8.08
C MET A 87 0.40 0.73 8.96
N PRO A 88 0.06 -0.22 9.87
CA PRO A 88 -1.04 -0.02 10.82
C PRO A 88 -0.83 1.20 11.72
N ALA A 89 0.38 1.39 12.25
CA ALA A 89 0.69 2.55 13.09
C ALA A 89 0.46 3.87 12.33
N GLY A 90 0.90 3.96 11.08
CA GLY A 90 0.68 5.12 10.23
C GLY A 90 -0.81 5.39 9.97
N PHE A 91 -1.60 4.35 9.67
CA PHE A 91 -3.05 4.50 9.49
C PHE A 91 -3.75 4.91 10.79
N VAL A 92 -3.38 4.34 11.93
CA VAL A 92 -3.95 4.73 13.24
C VAL A 92 -3.67 6.20 13.53
N LEU A 93 -2.44 6.67 13.30
CA LEU A 93 -2.08 8.07 13.45
C LEU A 93 -2.86 8.98 12.50
N ALA A 94 -3.01 8.59 11.23
CA ALA A 94 -3.77 9.34 10.25
C ALA A 94 -5.26 9.43 10.64
N LEU A 95 -5.86 8.34 11.11
CA LEU A 95 -7.24 8.33 11.62
C LEU A 95 -7.39 9.19 12.87
N ALA A 96 -6.46 9.08 13.82
CA ALA A 96 -6.46 9.93 15.02
C ALA A 96 -6.36 11.42 14.66
N ALA A 97 -5.53 11.77 13.66
CA ALA A 97 -5.44 13.12 13.14
C ALA A 97 -6.75 13.62 12.53
N LEU A 98 -7.47 12.80 11.78
CA LEU A 98 -8.78 13.16 11.22
C LEU A 98 -9.80 13.44 12.33
N ILE A 99 -9.73 12.74 13.44
CA ILE A 99 -10.59 12.98 14.61
C ILE A 99 -10.15 14.26 15.34
N ALA A 100 -8.86 14.40 15.62
CA ALA A 100 -8.32 15.56 16.36
C ALA A 100 -8.48 16.88 15.57
N ASP A 101 -8.29 16.84 14.26
CA ASP A 101 -8.43 18.01 13.38
C ASP A 101 -9.81 18.08 12.70
N ARG A 102 -10.85 17.58 13.36
CA ARG A 102 -12.22 17.49 12.83
C ARG A 102 -12.80 18.83 12.35
N ASN A 103 -12.32 19.93 12.90
CA ASN A 103 -12.70 21.28 12.51
C ASN A 103 -12.05 21.78 11.20
N ARG A 104 -11.05 21.06 10.68
CA ARG A 104 -10.33 21.41 9.43
C ARG A 104 -10.94 20.80 8.18
N TRP A 105 -11.90 19.91 8.31
CA TRP A 105 -12.54 19.23 7.20
C TRP A 105 -14.01 18.95 7.48
N SER A 106 -14.81 18.76 6.42
CA SER A 106 -16.24 18.49 6.53
C SER A 106 -16.61 17.19 5.83
N PRO A 107 -17.27 16.23 6.51
CA PRO A 107 -17.77 15.03 5.87
C PRO A 107 -18.72 15.32 4.71
N ALA A 108 -19.55 16.35 4.83
CA ALA A 108 -20.47 16.75 3.76
C ALA A 108 -19.70 17.25 2.53
N ALA A 109 -18.59 17.99 2.72
CA ALA A 109 -17.74 18.43 1.62
C ALA A 109 -17.01 17.24 0.96
N VAL A 110 -16.49 16.31 1.77
CA VAL A 110 -15.86 15.08 1.27
C VAL A 110 -16.88 14.25 0.47
N LEU A 111 -18.06 13.99 1.03
CA LEU A 111 -19.08 13.21 0.35
C LEU A 111 -19.52 13.87 -0.97
N ARG A 112 -19.74 15.18 -0.96
CA ARG A 112 -20.08 15.94 -2.17
C ARG A 112 -19.00 15.80 -3.26
N HIS A 113 -17.71 15.87 -2.88
CA HIS A 113 -16.62 15.67 -3.82
C HIS A 113 -16.59 14.24 -4.36
N MET A 114 -16.75 13.23 -3.49
CA MET A 114 -16.75 11.82 -3.91
C MET A 114 -17.93 11.46 -4.83
N THR A 115 -19.06 12.15 -4.70
CA THR A 115 -20.26 11.90 -5.53
C THR A 115 -20.34 12.82 -6.76
N ALA A 116 -19.48 13.80 -6.88
CA ALA A 116 -19.43 14.69 -8.04
C ALA A 116 -18.81 13.97 -9.26
N PHE A 117 -19.31 14.32 -10.46
CA PHE A 117 -18.70 13.88 -11.72
C PHE A 117 -17.44 14.76 -12.00
N PRO A 118 -16.29 14.18 -12.46
CA PRO A 118 -16.06 12.76 -12.78
C PRO A 118 -15.51 11.92 -11.60
N ALA A 119 -15.25 12.51 -10.41
CA ALA A 119 -14.64 11.84 -9.27
C ALA A 119 -15.37 10.54 -8.87
N VAL A 120 -16.70 10.54 -8.92
CA VAL A 120 -17.52 9.39 -8.54
C VAL A 120 -17.16 8.11 -9.33
N ILE A 121 -16.87 8.23 -10.62
CA ILE A 121 -16.47 7.08 -11.46
C ILE A 121 -15.17 6.48 -10.95
N PHE A 122 -14.20 7.33 -10.66
CA PHE A 122 -12.90 6.89 -10.17
C PHE A 122 -12.98 6.29 -8.77
N PHE A 123 -13.79 6.84 -7.87
CA PHE A 123 -13.99 6.26 -6.55
C PHE A 123 -14.72 4.91 -6.61
N LEU A 124 -15.72 4.76 -7.49
CA LEU A 124 -16.38 3.46 -7.71
C LEU A 124 -15.43 2.42 -8.29
N ALA A 125 -14.61 2.79 -9.27
CA ALA A 125 -13.58 1.91 -9.82
C ALA A 125 -12.53 1.53 -8.76
N GLY A 126 -12.09 2.49 -7.94
CA GLY A 126 -11.20 2.25 -6.81
C GLY A 126 -11.81 1.31 -5.78
N ALA A 127 -13.08 1.50 -5.42
CA ALA A 127 -13.79 0.61 -4.50
C ALA A 127 -13.88 -0.82 -5.06
N ALA A 128 -14.25 -1.00 -6.33
CA ALA A 128 -14.27 -2.30 -6.98
C ALA A 128 -12.89 -2.98 -6.95
N GLY A 129 -11.82 -2.20 -7.19
CA GLY A 129 -10.44 -2.69 -7.08
C GLY A 129 -10.07 -3.13 -5.66
N LEU A 130 -10.46 -2.37 -4.63
CA LEU A 130 -10.26 -2.77 -3.22
C LEU A 130 -10.97 -4.08 -2.88
N PHE A 131 -12.22 -4.26 -3.32
CA PHE A 131 -12.94 -5.53 -3.13
C PHE A 131 -12.23 -6.70 -3.82
N THR A 132 -11.72 -6.48 -5.04
CA THR A 132 -10.93 -7.49 -5.77
C THR A 132 -9.65 -7.84 -5.00
N LEU A 133 -8.94 -6.87 -4.42
CA LEU A 133 -7.75 -7.12 -3.61
C LEU A 133 -8.06 -7.91 -2.33
N VAL A 134 -9.18 -7.61 -1.66
CA VAL A 134 -9.64 -8.40 -0.50
C VAL A 134 -9.96 -9.84 -0.90
N PHE A 135 -10.58 -10.03 -2.08
CA PHE A 135 -10.83 -11.36 -2.62
C PHE A 135 -9.50 -12.10 -2.92
N PHE A 136 -8.54 -11.45 -3.56
CA PHE A 136 -7.22 -12.02 -3.83
C PHE A 136 -6.47 -12.40 -2.56
N ALA A 137 -6.48 -11.54 -1.52
CA ALA A 137 -5.85 -11.82 -0.24
C ALA A 137 -6.37 -13.08 0.45
N ARG A 138 -7.58 -13.53 0.13
CA ARG A 138 -8.20 -14.73 0.70
C ARG A 138 -8.02 -15.99 -0.16
N HIS A 139 -7.79 -15.84 -1.48
CA HIS A 139 -7.89 -16.95 -2.42
C HIS A 139 -6.59 -17.21 -3.21
N LEU A 140 -5.67 -16.24 -3.27
CA LEU A 140 -4.41 -16.39 -4.00
C LEU A 140 -3.28 -16.81 -3.08
N ASP A 141 -2.40 -17.69 -3.57
CA ASP A 141 -1.15 -18.00 -2.89
C ASP A 141 -0.13 -16.87 -3.16
N HIS A 142 0.22 -16.13 -2.11
CA HIS A 142 1.20 -15.04 -2.19
C HIS A 142 2.64 -15.50 -2.51
N ARG A 143 2.89 -16.81 -2.56
CA ARG A 143 4.18 -17.38 -2.98
C ARG A 143 4.24 -17.60 -4.48
N ASP A 144 3.10 -17.63 -5.16
CA ASP A 144 3.04 -17.75 -6.61
C ASP A 144 3.32 -16.40 -7.28
N ALA A 145 4.26 -16.40 -8.23
CA ALA A 145 4.65 -15.20 -8.98
C ALA A 145 3.49 -14.66 -9.84
N ALA A 146 2.68 -15.53 -10.45
CA ALA A 146 1.54 -15.10 -11.25
C ALA A 146 0.45 -14.46 -10.41
N ALA A 147 0.21 -14.99 -9.20
CA ALA A 147 -0.70 -14.37 -8.23
C ALA A 147 -0.21 -12.99 -7.80
N ASN A 148 1.08 -12.85 -7.50
CA ASN A 148 1.69 -11.56 -7.18
C ASN A 148 1.55 -10.52 -8.31
N TRP A 149 1.74 -10.92 -9.57
CA TRP A 149 1.54 -10.04 -10.72
C TRP A 149 0.11 -9.52 -10.78
N LYS A 150 -0.88 -10.40 -10.66
CA LYS A 150 -2.31 -10.02 -10.67
C LYS A 150 -2.63 -9.05 -9.53
N GLU A 151 -2.17 -9.36 -8.32
CA GLU A 151 -2.37 -8.52 -7.14
C GLU A 151 -1.78 -7.12 -7.34
N GLN A 152 -0.54 -7.03 -7.83
CA GLN A 152 0.13 -5.73 -8.01
C GLN A 152 -0.49 -4.90 -9.15
N MET A 153 -0.90 -5.53 -10.25
CA MET A 153 -1.61 -4.82 -11.31
C MET A 153 -2.93 -4.24 -10.81
N VAL A 154 -3.74 -5.04 -10.13
CA VAL A 154 -5.02 -4.56 -9.58
C VAL A 154 -4.78 -3.47 -8.54
N ASN A 155 -3.77 -3.62 -7.66
CA ASN A 155 -3.43 -2.61 -6.67
C ASN A 155 -2.98 -1.29 -7.34
N GLY A 156 -2.14 -1.37 -8.37
CA GLY A 156 -1.72 -0.19 -9.15
C GLY A 156 -2.90 0.55 -9.76
N ILE A 157 -3.80 -0.16 -10.46
CA ILE A 157 -5.00 0.42 -11.07
C ILE A 157 -5.92 1.02 -10.00
N THR A 158 -6.11 0.31 -8.88
CA THR A 158 -6.92 0.77 -7.75
C THR A 158 -6.40 2.09 -7.21
N GLN A 159 -5.10 2.16 -6.89
CA GLN A 159 -4.49 3.38 -6.34
C GLN A 159 -4.48 4.52 -7.37
N PHE A 160 -4.32 4.22 -8.65
CA PHE A 160 -4.43 5.21 -9.72
C PHE A 160 -5.85 5.79 -9.79
N CYS A 161 -6.89 4.94 -9.77
CA CYS A 161 -8.27 5.40 -9.73
C CYS A 161 -8.56 6.28 -8.50
N VAL A 162 -8.15 5.84 -7.30
CA VAL A 162 -8.31 6.65 -6.07
C VAL A 162 -7.61 7.99 -6.20
N MET A 163 -6.40 8.02 -6.75
CA MET A 163 -5.66 9.26 -7.00
C MET A 163 -6.43 10.20 -7.92
N LEU A 164 -6.95 9.70 -9.04
CA LEU A 164 -7.75 10.50 -9.96
C LEU A 164 -9.03 11.02 -9.29
N GLY A 165 -9.71 10.19 -8.50
CA GLY A 165 -10.87 10.60 -7.73
C GLY A 165 -10.59 11.72 -6.71
N ILE A 166 -9.37 11.80 -6.16
CA ILE A 166 -8.97 12.88 -5.25
C ILE A 166 -8.60 14.17 -6.00
N ILE A 167 -8.07 14.05 -7.23
CA ILE A 167 -7.65 15.19 -8.05
C ILE A 167 -8.87 15.90 -8.65
N PHE A 168 -9.81 15.15 -9.19
CA PHE A 168 -11.03 15.67 -9.85
C PHE A 168 -12.17 15.89 -8.88
#